data_e470cc449d31c255f71f019a64bb6e02
#
_entry.id   e470cc449d31c255f71f019a64bb6e02
#
_cell.length_a   1.000
_cell.length_b   1.000
_cell.length_c   1.000
_cell.angle_alpha   90.00
_cell.angle_beta   90.00
_cell.angle_gamma   90.00
#
_symmetry.space_group_name_H-M   'P 1'
#
loop_
_entity.id
_entity.type
_entity.pdbx_description
1 polymer ?
#
loop_
_entity_poly.entity_id
_entity_poly.type
_entity_poly.pdbx_seq_one_letter_code
_entity_poly.pdbx_strand_id
1 'polypeptide(L)'
;MCNTNTELPMKIGALLRCKPGGSIREEFEKAKNLGLDCCQLNIWEPEFYTDENAAEIVKWSKETGVEVSAVWAGWSGDKAWDLRNGPLTIGLVPVEQRYKRLKELMDGGDFAQKIGCTDIITHVGFIPENPCHPDYIGTIGALKTLARYLKAKGLNFLFETGQETPITLVRAIQDIGTDNLGINFDTANLVINGKGNSLDAVDVFGQYVKNTHCKDCTFPTSGYERGHQVPLGEGVVNFKAIFHKLREIGYTGPWCIEREITGEQQVKDIGLAKDYILSLVK
;
A
#
# COMPACT_ATOMS: atom_id res chain seq x y z
N MET A 1 -29.02 3.79 -28.04
CA MET A 1 -27.57 3.69 -28.24
C MET A 1 -27.05 2.80 -27.14
N CYS A 2 -26.65 1.56 -27.45
CA CYS A 2 -26.12 0.60 -26.47
C CYS A 2 -24.76 1.11 -26.00
N ASN A 3 -24.69 1.57 -24.76
CA ASN A 3 -23.42 1.70 -24.06
C ASN A 3 -22.94 0.28 -23.72
N THR A 4 -22.08 -0.28 -24.56
CA THR A 4 -21.24 -1.41 -24.15
C THR A 4 -20.17 -0.87 -23.22
N ASN A 5 -20.51 -0.69 -21.95
CA ASN A 5 -19.51 -0.61 -20.88
C ASN A 5 -18.82 -1.99 -20.86
N THR A 6 -17.73 -2.13 -21.60
CA THR A 6 -16.75 -3.18 -21.35
C THR A 6 -16.07 -2.83 -20.02
N GLU A 7 -16.70 -3.23 -18.91
CA GLU A 7 -16.05 -3.15 -17.60
C GLU A 7 -14.72 -3.90 -17.71
N LEU A 8 -13.63 -3.18 -17.47
CA LEU A 8 -12.31 -3.84 -17.33
C LEU A 8 -12.43 -4.90 -16.23
N PRO A 9 -11.92 -6.12 -16.46
CA PRO A 9 -12.03 -7.19 -15.47
C PRO A 9 -11.36 -6.74 -14.18
N MET A 10 -12.12 -6.84 -13.07
CA MET A 10 -11.63 -6.54 -11.75
C MET A 10 -10.50 -7.52 -11.37
N LYS A 11 -9.34 -6.99 -11.02
CA LYS A 11 -8.22 -7.81 -10.53
C LYS A 11 -8.25 -7.90 -9.01
N ILE A 12 -8.18 -9.11 -8.48
CA ILE A 12 -8.03 -9.35 -7.04
C ILE A 12 -6.63 -9.90 -6.78
N GLY A 13 -5.98 -9.32 -5.79
CA GLY A 13 -4.63 -9.71 -5.40
C GLY A 13 -4.47 -9.84 -3.89
N ALA A 14 -3.24 -10.12 -3.47
CA ALA A 14 -2.82 -10.06 -2.08
C ALA A 14 -1.36 -9.62 -1.96
N LEU A 15 -0.94 -9.29 -0.74
CA LEU A 15 0.45 -9.01 -0.44
C LEU A 15 1.23 -10.33 -0.36
N LEU A 16 2.35 -10.43 -1.10
CA LEU A 16 3.30 -11.52 -1.02
C LEU A 16 4.54 -11.07 -0.24
N ARG A 17 4.85 -11.79 0.84
CA ARG A 17 6.00 -11.45 1.68
C ARG A 17 7.31 -11.90 1.02
N CYS A 18 8.09 -10.95 0.53
CA CYS A 18 9.41 -11.18 -0.03
C CYS A 18 10.50 -10.74 0.96
N LYS A 19 11.34 -11.66 1.40
CA LYS A 19 12.40 -11.40 2.38
C LYS A 19 13.66 -12.20 2.06
N PRO A 20 14.85 -11.76 2.50
CA PRO A 20 16.07 -12.55 2.35
C PRO A 20 15.91 -13.98 2.90
N GLY A 21 16.31 -14.98 2.10
CA GLY A 21 16.17 -16.40 2.43
C GLY A 21 14.74 -16.96 2.38
N GLY A 22 13.74 -16.15 2.00
CA GLY A 22 12.37 -16.62 1.70
C GLY A 22 12.26 -17.23 0.30
N SER A 23 11.24 -18.05 0.06
CA SER A 23 10.96 -18.64 -1.24
C SER A 23 9.99 -17.80 -2.05
N ILE A 24 10.49 -17.09 -3.05
CA ILE A 24 9.68 -16.33 -4.02
C ILE A 24 8.69 -17.29 -4.72
N ARG A 25 9.16 -18.47 -5.09
CA ARG A 25 8.34 -19.51 -5.71
C ARG A 25 7.09 -19.85 -4.89
N GLU A 26 7.28 -20.17 -3.61
CA GLU A 26 6.18 -20.57 -2.73
C GLU A 26 5.14 -19.48 -2.57
N GLU A 27 5.55 -18.21 -2.50
CA GLU A 27 4.64 -17.08 -2.41
C GLU A 27 3.79 -16.93 -3.68
N PHE A 28 4.39 -17.04 -4.87
CA PHE A 28 3.66 -16.99 -6.15
C PHE A 28 2.77 -18.21 -6.36
N GLU A 29 3.21 -19.42 -6.03
CA GLU A 29 2.40 -20.64 -6.09
C GLU A 29 1.21 -20.56 -5.12
N LYS A 30 1.39 -20.01 -3.92
CA LYS A 30 0.31 -19.74 -2.97
C LYS A 30 -0.74 -18.79 -3.57
N ALA A 31 -0.31 -17.67 -4.17
CA ALA A 31 -1.21 -16.73 -4.82
C ALA A 31 -1.99 -17.38 -5.98
N LYS A 32 -1.31 -18.16 -6.84
CA LYS A 32 -1.94 -18.93 -7.91
C LYS A 32 -2.98 -19.91 -7.40
N ASN A 33 -2.65 -20.67 -6.34
CA ASN A 33 -3.55 -21.67 -5.76
C ASN A 33 -4.81 -21.03 -5.14
N LEU A 34 -4.71 -19.78 -4.66
CA LEU A 34 -5.84 -18.97 -4.22
C LEU A 34 -6.63 -18.36 -5.40
N GLY A 35 -6.14 -18.53 -6.64
CA GLY A 35 -6.75 -17.96 -7.85
C GLY A 35 -6.72 -16.44 -7.83
N LEU A 36 -5.62 -15.84 -7.40
CA LEU A 36 -5.40 -14.39 -7.43
C LEU A 36 -4.86 -13.98 -8.80
N ASP A 37 -5.29 -12.81 -9.28
CA ASP A 37 -4.88 -12.25 -10.57
C ASP A 37 -3.56 -11.48 -10.48
N CYS A 38 -3.31 -10.88 -9.32
CA CYS A 38 -2.13 -10.05 -9.11
C CYS A 38 -1.63 -10.12 -7.65
N CYS A 39 -0.52 -9.45 -7.41
CA CYS A 39 0.03 -9.28 -6.07
C CYS A 39 0.73 -7.93 -5.91
N GLN A 40 0.89 -7.52 -4.67
CA GLN A 40 1.89 -6.52 -4.28
C GLN A 40 3.04 -7.25 -3.58
N LEU A 41 4.28 -6.92 -3.94
CA LEU A 41 5.45 -7.48 -3.29
C LEU A 41 5.74 -6.69 -2.01
N ASN A 42 5.59 -7.31 -0.87
CA ASN A 42 5.88 -6.71 0.44
C ASN A 42 7.34 -6.99 0.81
N ILE A 43 8.21 -6.00 0.58
CA ILE A 43 9.66 -6.10 0.77
C ILE A 43 10.09 -5.12 1.86
N TRP A 44 10.28 -5.61 3.10
CA TRP A 44 10.71 -4.77 4.23
C TRP A 44 12.22 -4.54 4.26
N GLU A 45 13.00 -5.50 3.76
CA GLU A 45 14.44 -5.52 3.87
C GLU A 45 15.08 -5.07 2.55
N PRO A 46 15.75 -3.90 2.50
CA PRO A 46 16.42 -3.43 1.27
C PRO A 46 17.47 -4.39 0.71
N GLU A 47 18.02 -5.28 1.56
CA GLU A 47 18.96 -6.32 1.14
C GLU A 47 18.34 -7.34 0.18
N PHE A 48 17.01 -7.36 0.05
CA PHE A 48 16.31 -8.19 -0.93
C PHE A 48 16.46 -7.70 -2.37
N TYR A 49 16.82 -6.43 -2.60
CA TYR A 49 16.89 -5.82 -3.92
C TYR A 49 18.12 -6.27 -4.73
N THR A 50 18.17 -7.55 -5.11
CA THR A 50 19.23 -8.13 -5.92
C THR A 50 18.76 -8.47 -7.35
N ASP A 51 19.71 -8.63 -8.28
CA ASP A 51 19.39 -9.00 -9.66
C ASP A 51 18.82 -10.43 -9.74
N GLU A 52 19.29 -11.32 -8.87
CA GLU A 52 18.81 -12.70 -8.77
C GLU A 52 17.34 -12.74 -8.33
N ASN A 53 16.99 -12.01 -7.28
CA ASN A 53 15.60 -11.93 -6.81
C ASN A 53 14.69 -11.27 -7.85
N ALA A 54 15.18 -10.24 -8.56
CA ALA A 54 14.43 -9.62 -9.65
C ALA A 54 14.12 -10.63 -10.77
N ALA A 55 15.12 -11.42 -11.20
CA ALA A 55 14.94 -12.45 -12.21
C ALA A 55 13.97 -13.55 -11.76
N GLU A 56 14.05 -13.97 -10.50
CA GLU A 56 13.12 -14.95 -9.91
C GLU A 56 11.67 -14.42 -9.88
N ILE A 57 11.45 -13.18 -9.48
CA ILE A 57 10.11 -12.56 -9.48
C ILE A 57 9.53 -12.54 -10.90
N VAL A 58 10.29 -12.07 -11.89
CA VAL A 58 9.83 -12.03 -13.29
C VAL A 58 9.49 -13.43 -13.78
N LYS A 59 10.32 -14.43 -13.46
CA LYS A 59 10.08 -15.83 -13.81
C LYS A 59 8.77 -16.34 -13.20
N TRP A 60 8.61 -16.22 -11.87
CA TRP A 60 7.46 -16.79 -11.17
C TRP A 60 6.17 -16.05 -11.45
N SER A 61 6.20 -14.73 -11.64
CA SER A 61 5.05 -13.96 -12.14
C SER A 61 4.57 -14.52 -13.48
N LYS A 62 5.49 -14.77 -14.42
CA LYS A 62 5.16 -15.32 -15.73
C LYS A 62 4.64 -16.77 -15.65
N GLU A 63 5.28 -17.65 -14.84
CA GLU A 63 4.92 -19.08 -14.75
C GLU A 63 3.58 -19.29 -14.03
N THR A 64 3.25 -18.43 -13.09
CA THR A 64 1.99 -18.51 -12.33
C THR A 64 0.85 -17.73 -12.98
N GLY A 65 1.16 -16.72 -13.79
CA GLY A 65 0.20 -15.76 -14.33
C GLY A 65 -0.25 -14.71 -13.30
N VAL A 66 0.38 -14.64 -12.12
CA VAL A 66 0.11 -13.64 -11.09
C VAL A 66 0.93 -12.38 -11.39
N GLU A 67 0.25 -11.29 -11.75
CA GLU A 67 0.89 -10.03 -12.13
C GLU A 67 1.38 -9.24 -10.89
N VAL A 68 2.55 -8.63 -10.97
CA VAL A 68 3.02 -7.72 -9.91
C VAL A 68 2.43 -6.33 -10.15
N SER A 69 1.49 -5.91 -9.30
CA SER A 69 0.80 -4.62 -9.41
C SER A 69 1.55 -3.47 -8.72
N ALA A 70 2.34 -3.76 -7.70
CA ALA A 70 3.16 -2.76 -7.01
C ALA A 70 4.27 -3.42 -6.18
N VAL A 71 5.30 -2.62 -5.86
CA VAL A 71 6.32 -2.95 -4.85
C VAL A 71 6.06 -2.12 -3.61
N TRP A 72 5.69 -2.76 -2.52
CA TRP A 72 5.69 -2.15 -1.20
C TRP A 72 7.12 -2.15 -0.67
N ALA A 73 7.75 -0.98 -0.70
CA ALA A 73 9.14 -0.79 -0.35
C ALA A 73 9.28 -0.39 1.12
N GLY A 74 9.95 -1.25 1.88
CA GLY A 74 10.31 -1.00 3.27
C GLY A 74 11.58 -0.18 3.41
N TRP A 75 11.99 0.01 4.63
CA TRP A 75 13.20 0.72 5.02
C TRP A 75 13.83 0.08 6.26
N SER A 76 15.11 0.37 6.48
CA SER A 76 15.86 -0.10 7.66
C SER A 76 15.60 0.74 8.92
N GLY A 77 16.09 0.24 10.06
CA GLY A 77 15.97 0.88 11.37
C GLY A 77 14.68 0.54 12.10
N ASP A 78 14.47 1.20 13.24
CA ASP A 78 13.35 0.93 14.14
C ASP A 78 11.99 1.22 13.50
N LYS A 79 11.00 0.39 13.83
CA LYS A 79 9.63 0.44 13.33
C LYS A 79 8.66 0.15 14.47
N ALA A 80 8.28 1.18 15.22
CA ALA A 80 7.29 1.04 16.28
C ALA A 80 5.88 1.33 15.74
N TRP A 81 5.07 0.29 15.60
CA TRP A 81 3.70 0.40 15.09
C TRP A 81 2.71 0.70 16.23
N ASP A 82 2.97 1.78 16.98
CA ASP A 82 2.11 2.30 18.04
C ASP A 82 1.93 3.82 17.92
N LEU A 83 1.01 4.40 18.69
CA LEU A 83 0.71 5.83 18.63
C LEU A 83 1.69 6.69 19.43
N ARG A 84 2.55 6.08 20.25
CA ARG A 84 3.54 6.77 21.10
C ARG A 84 4.89 6.90 20.42
N ASN A 85 5.45 5.79 19.95
CA ASN A 85 6.80 5.72 19.38
C ASN A 85 6.80 5.77 17.85
N GLY A 86 5.66 5.45 17.22
CA GLY A 86 5.48 5.50 15.77
C GLY A 86 5.90 6.84 15.17
N PRO A 87 5.50 8.00 15.73
CA PRO A 87 5.91 9.31 15.22
C PRO A 87 7.44 9.50 15.16
N LEU A 88 8.19 8.80 16.00
CA LEU A 88 9.64 8.88 16.09
C LEU A 88 10.38 7.85 15.22
N THR A 89 9.67 6.86 14.68
CA THR A 89 10.32 5.70 14.04
C THR A 89 9.80 5.35 12.65
N ILE A 90 8.58 5.75 12.28
CA ILE A 90 7.95 5.32 11.02
C ILE A 90 8.25 6.28 9.86
N GLY A 91 8.64 5.73 8.72
CA GLY A 91 8.71 6.41 7.43
C GLY A 91 9.82 7.47 7.30
N LEU A 92 9.52 8.55 6.58
CA LEU A 92 10.44 9.64 6.25
C LEU A 92 10.31 10.86 7.17
N VAL A 93 9.36 10.83 8.12
CA VAL A 93 9.15 11.95 9.05
C VAL A 93 10.30 12.07 10.04
N PRO A 94 10.82 10.99 10.67
CA PRO A 94 11.98 11.08 11.56
C PRO A 94 13.23 11.60 10.84
N VAL A 95 13.74 12.76 11.27
CA VAL A 95 14.84 13.46 10.59
C VAL A 95 16.13 12.66 10.56
N GLU A 96 16.43 11.91 11.62
CA GLU A 96 17.63 11.09 11.75
C GLU A 96 17.68 9.93 10.73
N GLN A 97 16.51 9.42 10.33
CA GLN A 97 16.38 8.30 9.41
C GLN A 97 16.11 8.74 7.97
N ARG A 98 15.65 9.97 7.76
CA ARG A 98 15.08 10.48 6.50
C ARG A 98 15.98 10.28 5.30
N TYR A 99 17.25 10.66 5.40
CA TYR A 99 18.18 10.56 4.27
C TYR A 99 18.47 9.09 3.88
N LYS A 100 18.72 8.25 4.88
CA LYS A 100 18.97 6.82 4.66
C LYS A 100 17.79 6.13 4.01
N ARG A 101 16.59 6.33 4.56
CA ARG A 101 15.35 5.74 4.05
C ARG A 101 14.95 6.27 2.67
N LEU A 102 15.20 7.55 2.42
CA LEU A 102 15.02 8.12 1.08
C LEU A 102 15.85 7.36 0.04
N LYS A 103 17.11 7.05 0.36
CA LYS A 103 17.98 6.26 -0.53
C LYS A 103 17.46 4.83 -0.71
N GLU A 104 17.08 4.17 0.37
CA GLU A 104 16.53 2.81 0.33
C GLU A 104 15.25 2.74 -0.52
N LEU A 105 14.39 3.76 -0.48
CA LEU A 105 13.21 3.85 -1.35
C LEU A 105 13.58 4.10 -2.81
N MET A 106 14.65 4.83 -3.10
CA MET A 106 15.18 4.96 -4.47
C MET A 106 15.71 3.61 -4.97
N ASP A 107 16.42 2.86 -4.14
CA ASP A 107 16.90 1.50 -4.46
C ASP A 107 15.72 0.55 -4.72
N GLY A 108 14.62 0.68 -3.94
CA GLY A 108 13.35 -0.02 -4.20
C GLY A 108 12.73 0.35 -5.55
N GLY A 109 12.82 1.62 -5.96
CA GLY A 109 12.42 2.07 -7.29
C GLY A 109 13.27 1.43 -8.41
N ASP A 110 14.57 1.35 -8.23
CA ASP A 110 15.46 0.68 -9.18
C ASP A 110 15.13 -0.81 -9.32
N PHE A 111 14.82 -1.44 -8.20
CA PHE A 111 14.39 -2.83 -8.18
C PHE A 111 13.03 -3.03 -8.91
N ALA A 112 12.06 -2.16 -8.65
CA ALA A 112 10.78 -2.22 -9.34
C ALA A 112 10.91 -2.06 -10.86
N GLN A 113 11.78 -1.16 -11.32
CA GLN A 113 12.07 -0.99 -12.73
C GLN A 113 12.63 -2.29 -13.36
N LYS A 114 13.52 -3.01 -12.65
CA LYS A 114 14.09 -4.30 -13.12
C LYS A 114 13.03 -5.38 -13.31
N ILE A 115 12.02 -5.40 -12.46
CA ILE A 115 10.91 -6.39 -12.57
C ILE A 115 9.76 -5.93 -13.46
N GLY A 116 9.86 -4.73 -14.06
CA GLY A 116 8.81 -4.17 -14.92
C GLY A 116 7.58 -3.65 -14.17
N CYS A 117 7.68 -3.41 -12.85
CA CYS A 117 6.63 -2.82 -12.04
C CYS A 117 6.77 -1.29 -12.02
N THR A 118 5.65 -0.57 -12.09
CA THR A 118 5.65 0.90 -12.17
C THR A 118 5.30 1.60 -10.87
N ASP A 119 4.73 0.92 -9.90
CA ASP A 119 4.20 1.52 -8.68
C ASP A 119 5.03 1.12 -7.45
N ILE A 120 5.53 2.14 -6.74
CA ILE A 120 6.24 2.00 -5.47
C ILE A 120 5.34 2.50 -4.36
N ILE A 121 5.14 1.69 -3.34
CA ILE A 121 4.31 2.00 -2.18
C ILE A 121 5.17 2.06 -0.92
N THR A 122 4.87 2.97 -0.01
CA THR A 122 5.39 2.92 1.37
C THR A 122 4.53 3.75 2.32
N HIS A 123 4.65 3.48 3.61
CA HIS A 123 4.21 4.40 4.65
C HIS A 123 5.21 5.55 4.81
N VAL A 124 4.75 6.78 4.67
CA VAL A 124 5.60 7.97 4.88
C VAL A 124 5.76 8.29 6.36
N GLY A 125 4.82 7.85 7.19
CA GLY A 125 4.81 8.06 8.63
C GLY A 125 3.85 9.16 9.05
N PHE A 126 4.01 9.64 10.27
CA PHE A 126 3.12 10.62 10.91
C PHE A 126 3.39 12.03 10.38
N ILE A 127 2.99 12.31 9.14
CA ILE A 127 3.16 13.64 8.53
C ILE A 127 2.45 14.68 9.41
N PRO A 128 3.16 15.74 9.89
CA PRO A 128 2.55 16.76 10.72
C PRO A 128 1.39 17.46 10.02
N GLU A 129 0.29 17.71 10.73
CA GLU A 129 -0.86 18.42 10.18
C GLU A 129 -0.58 19.91 9.93
N ASN A 130 0.31 20.51 10.73
CA ASN A 130 0.75 21.89 10.52
C ASN A 130 1.79 21.96 9.40
N PRO A 131 1.49 22.59 8.24
CA PRO A 131 2.42 22.69 7.13
C PRO A 131 3.66 23.55 7.42
N CYS A 132 3.63 24.37 8.48
CA CYS A 132 4.79 25.15 8.92
C CYS A 132 5.71 24.39 9.88
N HIS A 133 5.35 23.14 10.24
CA HIS A 133 6.20 22.33 11.12
C HIS A 133 7.50 21.95 10.39
N PRO A 134 8.68 22.04 11.04
CA PRO A 134 9.95 21.70 10.39
C PRO A 134 9.98 20.29 9.79
N ASP A 135 9.40 19.30 10.47
CA ASP A 135 9.31 17.93 9.95
C ASP A 135 8.39 17.80 8.75
N TYR A 136 7.28 18.57 8.68
CA TYR A 136 6.46 18.61 7.48
C TYR A 136 7.30 19.10 6.29
N ILE A 137 7.94 20.29 6.45
CA ILE A 137 8.76 20.91 5.39
C ILE A 137 9.87 19.96 4.93
N GLY A 138 10.60 19.35 5.89
CA GLY A 138 11.66 18.41 5.59
C GLY A 138 11.18 17.12 4.90
N THR A 139 10.02 16.60 5.32
CA THR A 139 9.41 15.41 4.70
C THR A 139 8.95 15.69 3.28
N ILE A 140 8.28 16.83 3.03
CA ILE A 140 7.89 17.25 1.68
C ILE A 140 9.10 17.43 0.77
N GLY A 141 10.20 18.01 1.28
CA GLY A 141 11.46 18.12 0.53
C GLY A 141 12.06 16.77 0.11
N ALA A 142 12.08 15.81 1.03
CA ALA A 142 12.52 14.44 0.76
C ALA A 142 11.62 13.73 -0.26
N LEU A 143 10.30 13.80 -0.06
CA LEU A 143 9.31 13.21 -0.98
C LEU A 143 9.37 13.83 -2.38
N LYS A 144 9.58 15.13 -2.49
CA LYS A 144 9.80 15.81 -3.77
C LYS A 144 11.03 15.26 -4.51
N THR A 145 12.09 14.97 -3.77
CA THR A 145 13.31 14.36 -4.32
C THR A 145 13.04 12.93 -4.80
N LEU A 146 12.36 12.11 -3.98
CA LEU A 146 11.96 10.75 -4.33
C LEU A 146 11.04 10.72 -5.56
N ALA A 147 9.99 11.54 -5.56
CA ALA A 147 9.02 11.60 -6.65
C ALA A 147 9.68 11.95 -7.99
N ARG A 148 10.60 12.93 -8.00
CA ARG A 148 11.37 13.30 -9.20
C ARG A 148 12.29 12.18 -9.68
N TYR A 149 12.95 11.49 -8.74
CA TYR A 149 13.81 10.36 -9.06
C TYR A 149 13.01 9.24 -9.73
N LEU A 150 11.88 8.87 -9.14
CA LEU A 150 10.99 7.83 -9.67
C LEU A 150 10.39 8.25 -11.02
N LYS A 151 9.94 9.51 -11.16
CA LYS A 151 9.40 10.05 -12.41
C LYS A 151 10.40 9.94 -13.57
N ALA A 152 11.67 10.24 -13.33
CA ALA A 152 12.72 10.12 -14.34
C ALA A 152 12.90 8.67 -14.85
N LYS A 153 12.41 7.68 -14.11
CA LYS A 153 12.41 6.24 -14.45
C LYS A 153 11.06 5.73 -14.95
N GLY A 154 10.07 6.60 -15.11
CA GLY A 154 8.71 6.22 -15.50
C GLY A 154 7.91 5.54 -14.38
N LEU A 155 8.29 5.76 -13.12
CA LEU A 155 7.67 5.13 -11.95
C LEU A 155 6.78 6.11 -11.18
N ASN A 156 5.74 5.59 -10.54
CA ASN A 156 4.87 6.31 -9.62
C ASN A 156 5.29 6.05 -8.17
N PHE A 157 5.02 7.04 -7.31
CA PHE A 157 5.07 6.88 -5.87
C PHE A 157 3.65 6.90 -5.29
N LEU A 158 3.29 5.86 -4.57
CA LEU A 158 1.99 5.74 -3.92
C LEU A 158 2.15 5.81 -2.41
N PHE A 159 1.45 6.74 -1.80
CA PHE A 159 1.35 6.81 -0.34
C PHE A 159 0.45 5.69 0.16
N GLU A 160 0.94 4.83 1.04
CA GLU A 160 0.04 3.99 1.80
C GLU A 160 -0.61 4.80 2.92
N THR A 161 -1.95 4.81 2.94
CA THR A 161 -2.71 5.52 3.98
C THR A 161 -2.50 4.91 5.36
N GLY A 162 -2.48 5.76 6.40
CA GLY A 162 -2.37 5.21 7.75
C GLY A 162 -2.18 6.22 8.88
N GLN A 163 -1.04 6.86 8.96
CA GLN A 163 -0.63 7.63 10.13
C GLN A 163 -1.01 9.12 10.03
N GLU A 164 -1.33 9.60 8.87
CA GLU A 164 -1.77 10.97 8.56
C GLU A 164 -3.29 11.04 8.39
N THR A 165 -3.85 12.25 8.49
CA THR A 165 -5.24 12.47 8.12
C THR A 165 -5.40 12.55 6.60
N PRO A 166 -6.58 12.25 6.04
CA PRO A 166 -6.84 12.37 4.59
C PRO A 166 -6.50 13.76 4.04
N ILE A 167 -6.82 14.82 4.78
CA ILE A 167 -6.54 16.22 4.39
C ILE A 167 -5.04 16.50 4.36
N THR A 168 -4.30 15.98 5.34
CA THR A 168 -2.83 16.14 5.39
C THR A 168 -2.17 15.42 4.22
N LEU A 169 -2.66 14.24 3.85
CA LEU A 169 -2.16 13.48 2.72
C LEU A 169 -2.37 14.22 1.39
N VAL A 170 -3.57 14.74 1.14
CA VAL A 170 -3.84 15.52 -0.08
C VAL A 170 -2.98 16.78 -0.13
N ARG A 171 -2.82 17.49 0.99
CA ARG A 171 -1.92 18.65 1.06
C ARG A 171 -0.48 18.25 0.71
N ALA A 172 0.02 17.15 1.25
CA ALA A 172 1.35 16.67 0.94
C ALA A 172 1.52 16.37 -0.56
N ILE A 173 0.55 15.71 -1.20
CA ILE A 173 0.55 15.46 -2.65
C ILE A 173 0.61 16.78 -3.44
N GLN A 174 -0.21 17.76 -3.07
CA GLN A 174 -0.24 19.07 -3.73
C GLN A 174 1.07 19.84 -3.54
N ASP A 175 1.65 19.83 -2.34
CA ASP A 175 2.90 20.53 -2.03
C ASP A 175 4.12 19.88 -2.70
N ILE A 176 4.12 18.56 -2.92
CA ILE A 176 5.15 17.87 -3.71
C ILE A 176 5.03 18.29 -5.18
N GLY A 177 3.83 18.31 -5.74
CA GLY A 177 3.52 18.92 -7.03
C GLY A 177 4.13 18.19 -8.22
N THR A 178 4.26 16.87 -8.20
CA THR A 178 4.62 16.04 -9.35
C THR A 178 3.40 15.21 -9.80
N ASP A 179 3.36 14.80 -11.07
CA ASP A 179 2.23 14.11 -11.69
C ASP A 179 2.28 12.57 -11.55
N ASN A 180 3.35 12.04 -10.92
CA ASN A 180 3.54 10.61 -10.69
C ASN A 180 3.22 10.18 -9.26
N LEU A 181 2.36 10.92 -8.57
CA LEU A 181 1.90 10.59 -7.23
C LEU A 181 0.54 9.91 -7.25
N GLY A 182 0.31 9.04 -6.30
CA GLY A 182 -0.97 8.39 -6.07
C GLY A 182 -1.08 7.89 -4.64
N ILE A 183 -2.14 7.16 -4.39
CA ILE A 183 -2.43 6.56 -3.09
C ILE A 183 -2.64 5.07 -3.27
N ASN A 184 -1.99 4.27 -2.44
CA ASN A 184 -2.40 2.93 -2.09
C ASN A 184 -3.34 3.04 -0.90
N PHE A 185 -4.63 2.88 -1.16
CA PHE A 185 -5.64 3.09 -0.14
C PHE A 185 -5.84 1.81 0.69
N ASP A 186 -5.22 1.78 1.87
CA ASP A 186 -5.57 0.80 2.90
C ASP A 186 -6.87 1.23 3.58
N THR A 187 -7.89 0.39 3.49
CA THR A 187 -9.25 0.69 3.96
C THR A 187 -9.39 0.68 5.48
N ALA A 188 -8.43 0.11 6.21
CA ALA A 188 -8.45 0.03 7.67
C ALA A 188 -7.47 0.98 8.36
N ASN A 189 -6.34 1.34 7.73
CA ASN A 189 -5.25 2.00 8.43
C ASN A 189 -5.61 3.38 9.01
N LEU A 190 -6.50 4.15 8.35
CA LEU A 190 -7.00 5.40 8.92
C LEU A 190 -7.81 5.15 10.21
N VAL A 191 -8.64 4.11 10.20
CA VAL A 191 -9.50 3.74 11.33
C VAL A 191 -8.67 3.16 12.47
N ILE A 192 -7.76 2.23 12.17
CA ILE A 192 -6.91 1.53 13.15
C ILE A 192 -5.96 2.49 13.89
N ASN A 193 -5.57 3.60 13.23
CA ASN A 193 -4.75 4.66 13.82
C ASN A 193 -5.59 5.82 14.40
N GLY A 194 -6.92 5.78 14.33
CA GLY A 194 -7.79 6.85 14.81
C GLY A 194 -7.66 8.15 14.02
N LYS A 195 -7.30 8.10 12.73
CA LYS A 195 -7.02 9.27 11.89
C LYS A 195 -8.18 9.72 11.03
N GLY A 196 -9.16 8.87 10.82
CA GLY A 196 -10.33 9.21 10.02
C GLY A 196 -11.23 8.03 9.70
N ASN A 197 -12.38 8.35 9.10
CA ASN A 197 -13.29 7.38 8.52
C ASN A 197 -12.86 7.11 7.07
N SER A 198 -12.64 5.86 6.74
CA SER A 198 -12.15 5.48 5.41
C SER A 198 -13.18 5.74 4.30
N LEU A 199 -14.48 5.67 4.59
CA LEU A 199 -15.51 5.98 3.59
C LEU A 199 -15.52 7.48 3.23
N ASP A 200 -15.42 8.37 4.23
CA ASP A 200 -15.36 9.80 4.01
C ASP A 200 -14.03 10.21 3.36
N ALA A 201 -12.96 9.49 3.63
CA ALA A 201 -11.67 9.72 3.03
C ALA A 201 -11.67 9.58 1.50
N VAL A 202 -12.55 8.74 0.93
CA VAL A 202 -12.71 8.61 -0.52
C VAL A 202 -13.17 9.93 -1.16
N ASP A 203 -14.00 10.73 -0.48
CA ASP A 203 -14.39 12.07 -0.97
C ASP A 203 -13.21 13.04 -1.02
N VAL A 204 -12.24 12.85 -0.14
CA VAL A 204 -11.07 13.74 -0.05
C VAL A 204 -10.01 13.38 -1.10
N PHE A 205 -9.67 12.11 -1.23
CA PHE A 205 -8.53 11.69 -2.02
C PHE A 205 -8.82 10.61 -3.07
N GLY A 206 -10.07 10.19 -3.27
CA GLY A 206 -10.42 9.09 -4.17
C GLY A 206 -9.83 9.20 -5.57
N GLN A 207 -9.73 10.41 -6.12
CA GLN A 207 -9.12 10.66 -7.43
C GLN A 207 -7.63 10.28 -7.52
N TYR A 208 -6.93 10.16 -6.39
CA TYR A 208 -5.52 9.77 -6.33
C TYR A 208 -5.32 8.27 -6.11
N VAL A 209 -6.39 7.51 -5.82
CA VAL A 209 -6.28 6.07 -5.54
C VAL A 209 -5.91 5.32 -6.82
N LYS A 210 -4.75 4.65 -6.79
CA LYS A 210 -4.24 3.81 -7.87
C LYS A 210 -4.16 2.33 -7.49
N ASN A 211 -4.04 2.04 -6.20
CA ASN A 211 -3.99 0.69 -5.66
C ASN A 211 -4.69 0.65 -4.30
N THR A 212 -5.02 -0.54 -3.80
CA THR A 212 -5.71 -0.68 -2.52
C THR A 212 -5.11 -1.78 -1.65
N HIS A 213 -5.27 -1.63 -0.31
CA HIS A 213 -5.25 -2.75 0.62
C HIS A 213 -6.66 -2.96 1.17
N CYS A 214 -7.25 -4.11 0.81
CA CYS A 214 -8.53 -4.54 1.34
C CYS A 214 -8.32 -5.14 2.74
N LYS A 215 -8.65 -4.36 3.75
CA LYS A 215 -8.34 -4.64 5.15
C LYS A 215 -9.49 -4.18 6.05
N ASP A 216 -9.66 -4.84 7.18
CA ASP A 216 -10.65 -4.48 8.19
C ASP A 216 -10.06 -4.49 9.60
N CYS A 217 -10.67 -3.78 10.53
CA CYS A 217 -10.11 -3.58 11.86
C CYS A 217 -11.17 -3.21 12.90
N THR A 218 -10.74 -3.18 14.16
CA THR A 218 -11.44 -2.49 15.25
C THR A 218 -10.96 -1.06 15.38
N PHE A 219 -11.80 -0.16 15.92
CA PHE A 219 -11.38 1.19 16.28
C PHE A 219 -10.53 1.16 17.56
N PRO A 220 -9.51 2.04 17.72
CA PRO A 220 -8.73 2.14 18.95
C PRO A 220 -9.59 2.66 20.11
N THR A 221 -9.42 2.05 21.28
CA THR A 221 -10.10 2.44 22.52
C THR A 221 -9.14 2.96 23.60
N SER A 222 -7.86 3.07 23.25
CA SER A 222 -6.79 3.59 24.11
C SER A 222 -6.14 4.82 23.47
N GLY A 223 -5.61 5.72 24.27
CA GLY A 223 -4.87 6.89 23.77
C GLY A 223 -3.46 6.56 23.23
N TYR A 224 -2.97 5.34 23.46
CA TYR A 224 -1.61 4.93 23.12
C TYR A 224 -1.54 3.71 22.18
N GLU A 225 -2.61 2.96 22.06
CA GLU A 225 -2.65 1.71 21.29
C GLU A 225 -3.55 1.88 20.07
N ARG A 226 -3.13 1.27 18.99
CA ARG A 226 -3.94 1.19 17.76
C ARG A 226 -5.10 0.20 17.96
N GLY A 227 -6.08 0.25 17.07
CA GLY A 227 -7.02 -0.85 16.86
C GLY A 227 -6.32 -2.12 16.38
N HIS A 228 -7.07 -3.19 16.21
CA HIS A 228 -6.55 -4.49 15.79
C HIS A 228 -7.14 -4.88 14.44
N GLN A 229 -6.32 -5.49 13.59
CA GLN A 229 -6.80 -6.07 12.34
C GLN A 229 -7.68 -7.29 12.61
N VAL A 230 -8.77 -7.39 11.87
CA VAL A 230 -9.69 -8.55 11.85
C VAL A 230 -9.88 -9.05 10.41
N PRO A 231 -10.45 -10.23 10.17
CA PRO A 231 -10.82 -10.68 8.83
C PRO A 231 -11.73 -9.66 8.13
N LEU A 232 -11.60 -9.53 6.81
CA LEU A 232 -12.36 -8.57 6.01
C LEU A 232 -13.88 -8.85 6.12
N GLY A 233 -14.63 -7.84 6.53
CA GLY A 233 -16.07 -7.89 6.76
C GLY A 233 -16.47 -8.20 8.21
N GLU A 234 -15.52 -8.40 9.12
CA GLU A 234 -15.77 -8.66 10.55
C GLU A 234 -15.46 -7.45 11.46
N GLY A 235 -14.98 -6.35 10.87
CA GLY A 235 -14.59 -5.15 11.59
C GLY A 235 -15.59 -4.00 11.49
N VAL A 236 -15.07 -2.79 11.69
CA VAL A 236 -15.86 -1.54 11.67
C VAL A 236 -15.77 -0.80 10.34
N VAL A 237 -14.95 -1.27 9.40
CA VAL A 237 -14.79 -0.66 8.08
C VAL A 237 -16.01 -0.98 7.21
N ASN A 238 -16.69 0.04 6.72
CA ASN A 238 -17.78 -0.16 5.76
C ASN A 238 -17.21 -0.44 4.36
N PHE A 239 -16.53 -1.59 4.22
CA PHE A 239 -15.83 -1.96 2.98
C PHE A 239 -16.77 -1.99 1.77
N LYS A 240 -17.98 -2.48 1.93
CA LYS A 240 -18.98 -2.51 0.85
C LYS A 240 -19.25 -1.12 0.28
N ALA A 241 -19.46 -0.12 1.15
CA ALA A 241 -19.72 1.24 0.70
C ALA A 241 -18.46 1.87 0.05
N ILE A 242 -17.28 1.61 0.60
CA ILE A 242 -16.00 2.04 0.01
C ILE A 242 -15.81 1.44 -1.38
N PHE A 243 -16.05 0.13 -1.52
CA PHE A 243 -15.95 -0.58 -2.78
C PHE A 243 -16.83 0.06 -3.88
N HIS A 244 -18.11 0.27 -3.58
CA HIS A 244 -19.03 0.88 -4.55
C HIS A 244 -18.62 2.33 -4.87
N LYS A 245 -18.27 3.12 -3.85
CA LYS A 245 -17.88 4.52 -4.03
C LYS A 245 -16.62 4.68 -4.89
N LEU A 246 -15.61 3.84 -4.70
CA LEU A 246 -14.41 3.83 -5.55
C LEU A 246 -14.76 3.46 -7.00
N ARG A 247 -15.65 2.49 -7.22
CA ARG A 247 -16.09 2.15 -8.58
C ARG A 247 -16.90 3.27 -9.25
N GLU A 248 -17.75 3.95 -8.49
CA GLU A 248 -18.55 5.08 -8.99
C GLU A 248 -17.68 6.24 -9.47
N ILE A 249 -16.54 6.50 -8.80
CA ILE A 249 -15.57 7.53 -9.24
C ILE A 249 -14.58 7.03 -10.29
N GLY A 250 -14.76 5.79 -10.79
CA GLY A 250 -13.98 5.24 -11.90
C GLY A 250 -12.68 4.52 -11.49
N TYR A 251 -12.55 4.05 -10.26
CA TYR A 251 -11.41 3.23 -9.87
C TYR A 251 -11.39 1.90 -10.62
N THR A 252 -10.28 1.63 -11.30
CA THR A 252 -10.04 0.41 -12.11
C THR A 252 -8.80 -0.36 -11.66
N GLY A 253 -8.16 0.08 -10.60
CA GLY A 253 -6.98 -0.58 -10.03
C GLY A 253 -7.31 -1.90 -9.34
N PRO A 254 -6.28 -2.63 -8.87
CA PRO A 254 -6.45 -3.92 -8.23
C PRO A 254 -6.98 -3.80 -6.80
N TRP A 255 -7.69 -4.84 -6.35
CA TRP A 255 -8.16 -5.02 -4.99
C TRP A 255 -7.24 -6.01 -4.27
N CYS A 256 -6.18 -5.51 -3.63
CA CYS A 256 -5.19 -6.34 -2.96
C CYS A 256 -5.57 -6.58 -1.49
N ILE A 257 -5.71 -7.84 -1.13
CA ILE A 257 -6.05 -8.24 0.24
C ILE A 257 -4.79 -8.16 1.11
N GLU A 258 -4.89 -7.48 2.25
CA GLU A 258 -3.83 -7.47 3.25
C GLU A 258 -4.30 -8.15 4.53
N ARG A 259 -3.56 -9.18 4.95
CA ARG A 259 -3.77 -9.91 6.19
C ARG A 259 -2.45 -10.11 6.91
N GLU A 260 -2.22 -9.36 7.99
CA GLU A 260 -0.94 -9.23 8.71
C GLU A 260 -0.69 -10.38 9.71
N ILE A 261 -1.20 -11.57 9.42
CA ILE A 261 -0.86 -12.79 10.14
C ILE A 261 -0.12 -13.74 9.21
N THR A 262 0.32 -14.88 9.70
CA THR A 262 1.06 -15.89 8.91
C THR A 262 0.44 -17.29 9.06
N GLY A 263 0.83 -18.20 8.18
CA GLY A 263 0.43 -19.60 8.24
C GLY A 263 -0.93 -19.88 7.60
N GLU A 264 -1.50 -21.04 7.94
CA GLU A 264 -2.73 -21.53 7.31
C GLU A 264 -3.94 -20.60 7.50
N GLN A 265 -4.02 -19.93 8.64
CA GLN A 265 -5.12 -18.98 8.90
C GLN A 265 -5.05 -17.78 7.96
N GLN A 266 -3.85 -17.27 7.61
CA GLN A 266 -3.71 -16.20 6.61
C GLN A 266 -4.28 -16.65 5.25
N VAL A 267 -3.92 -17.84 4.80
CA VAL A 267 -4.37 -18.40 3.51
C VAL A 267 -5.89 -18.51 3.49
N LYS A 268 -6.47 -19.02 4.58
CA LYS A 268 -7.94 -19.13 4.73
C LYS A 268 -8.61 -17.77 4.70
N ASP A 269 -8.11 -16.80 5.46
CA ASP A 269 -8.68 -15.45 5.55
C ASP A 269 -8.59 -14.72 4.20
N ILE A 270 -7.50 -14.89 3.44
CA ILE A 270 -7.36 -14.32 2.09
C ILE A 270 -8.39 -14.94 1.14
N GLY A 271 -8.60 -16.25 1.20
CA GLY A 271 -9.63 -16.94 0.39
C GLY A 271 -11.04 -16.41 0.68
N LEU A 272 -11.40 -16.27 1.95
CA LEU A 272 -12.69 -15.72 2.38
C LEU A 272 -12.86 -14.25 1.96
N ALA A 273 -11.81 -13.44 2.10
CA ALA A 273 -11.81 -12.05 1.67
C ALA A 273 -12.00 -11.92 0.15
N LYS A 274 -11.36 -12.77 -0.65
CA LYS A 274 -11.56 -12.83 -2.10
C LYS A 274 -13.03 -13.11 -2.43
N ASP A 275 -13.63 -14.15 -1.82
CA ASP A 275 -15.02 -14.50 -2.04
C ASP A 275 -15.97 -13.37 -1.64
N TYR A 276 -15.69 -12.69 -0.54
CA TYR A 276 -16.43 -11.51 -0.10
C TYR A 276 -16.35 -10.38 -1.14
N ILE A 277 -15.16 -10.02 -1.63
CA ILE A 277 -14.99 -8.97 -2.65
C ILE A 277 -15.76 -9.34 -3.93
N LEU A 278 -15.66 -10.58 -4.39
CA LEU A 278 -16.40 -11.08 -5.56
C LEU A 278 -17.92 -11.00 -5.37
N SER A 279 -18.41 -11.15 -4.16
CA SER A 279 -19.84 -11.03 -3.87
C SER A 279 -20.38 -9.60 -4.00
N LEU A 280 -19.51 -8.57 -3.92
CA LEU A 280 -19.92 -7.17 -4.02
C LEU A 280 -20.13 -6.69 -5.48
N VAL A 281 -19.68 -7.47 -6.46
CA VAL A 281 -19.84 -7.16 -7.90
C VAL A 281 -21.20 -7.67 -8.42
N LYS A 282 -21.82 -8.59 -7.72
CA LYS A 282 -23.12 -9.16 -8.07
C LYS A 282 -24.27 -8.26 -7.63
#